data_63867cd349a8e9c79c772bebb7f3b9eb
#
_entry.id   63867cd349a8e9c79c772bebb7f3b9eb
#
_cell.length_a   1.000
_cell.length_b   1.000
_cell.length_c   1.000
_cell.angle_alpha   90.00
_cell.angle_beta   90.00
_cell.angle_gamma   90.00
#
_symmetry.space_group_name_H-M   'P 1'
#
loop_
_entity.id
_entity.type
_entity.pdbx_description
1 polymer ?
#
loop_
_entity_poly.entity_id
_entity_poly.type
_entity_poly.pdbx_seq_one_letter_code
_entity_poly.pdbx_strand_id
1 'polypeptide(L)'
;FANHKTYTKDFKGEYGIVSCYNGLKVGGGAYTLVRVKLGELSKKASSVDQFINEVLPDLADSMLEYIDERIRFLVEETPFFDINFLVREGLIERDKFSGLFGVVGLAECVNNLLAAENQEERFGYSEKANKLGMEIIQKLDKIVKEHKNKYCPFTDGNHLLHAQVGIDTDHTDSPGCRIPVGE
;
A
#
# COMPACT_ATOMS: atom_id res chain seq x y z
N PHE A 1 10.99 13.94 8.32
CA PHE A 1 10.85 13.39 9.68
C PHE A 1 9.91 12.18 9.62
N ALA A 2 10.39 10.99 9.97
CA ALA A 2 9.54 9.83 10.09
C ALA A 2 8.63 10.00 11.33
N ASN A 3 7.32 9.86 11.14
CA ASN A 3 6.39 9.87 12.26
C ASN A 3 6.13 8.44 12.74
N HIS A 4 6.82 8.05 13.80
CA HIS A 4 6.73 6.70 14.36
C HIS A 4 5.45 6.42 15.16
N LYS A 5 4.63 7.44 15.42
CA LYS A 5 3.48 7.30 16.33
C LYS A 5 2.36 6.41 15.82
N THR A 6 2.24 6.27 14.52
CA THR A 6 1.16 5.50 13.90
C THR A 6 1.33 4.00 14.06
N TYR A 7 2.55 3.51 14.09
CA TYR A 7 2.83 2.07 14.10
C TYR A 7 2.55 1.37 15.44
N THR A 8 2.51 2.10 16.55
CA THR A 8 2.26 1.51 17.87
C THR A 8 0.90 0.82 17.95
N LYS A 9 -0.13 1.35 17.27
CA LYS A 9 -1.46 0.75 17.23
C LYS A 9 -1.47 -0.52 16.36
N ASP A 10 -0.86 -0.43 15.18
CA ASP A 10 -0.85 -1.51 14.19
C ASP A 10 -0.04 -2.72 14.69
N PHE A 11 1.06 -2.47 15.40
CA PHE A 11 1.98 -3.51 15.86
C PHE A 11 1.91 -3.81 17.35
N LYS A 12 0.91 -3.31 18.05
CA LYS A 12 0.69 -3.60 19.48
C LYS A 12 1.96 -3.45 20.33
N GLY A 13 2.69 -2.37 20.08
CA GLY A 13 3.86 -1.94 20.84
C GLY A 13 5.18 -2.08 20.08
N GLU A 14 5.77 -3.26 20.02
CA GLU A 14 7.11 -3.45 19.49
C GLU A 14 7.18 -3.48 17.97
N TYR A 15 7.84 -2.50 17.37
CA TYR A 15 8.09 -2.44 15.93
C TYR A 15 9.47 -1.85 15.64
N GLY A 16 9.99 -2.15 14.46
CA GLY A 16 11.21 -1.56 13.92
C GLY A 16 10.94 -0.86 12.57
N ILE A 17 11.69 0.19 12.29
CA ILE A 17 11.72 0.80 10.96
C ILE A 17 12.79 0.05 10.15
N VAL A 18 12.37 -0.65 9.10
CA VAL A 18 13.24 -1.55 8.35
C VAL A 18 13.73 -0.99 7.02
N SER A 19 12.99 -0.11 6.40
CA SER A 19 13.45 0.64 5.22
C SER A 19 12.57 1.87 5.03
N CYS A 20 13.08 2.93 4.40
CA CYS A 20 12.34 4.17 4.17
C CYS A 20 11.50 4.57 5.39
N TYR A 21 10.22 4.24 5.39
CA TYR A 21 9.27 4.52 6.49
C TYR A 21 8.46 3.29 6.87
N ASN A 22 8.94 2.09 6.53
CA ASN A 22 8.23 0.84 6.78
C ASN A 22 8.42 0.40 8.22
N GLY A 23 7.34 0.41 8.99
CA GLY A 23 7.30 -0.26 10.27
C GLY A 23 6.93 -1.73 10.08
N LEU A 24 7.66 -2.61 10.74
CA LEU A 24 7.31 -4.03 10.84
C LEU A 24 7.38 -4.46 12.30
N LYS A 25 6.59 -5.47 12.66
CA LYS A 25 6.66 -6.08 14.00
C LYS A 25 8.05 -6.64 14.26
N VAL A 26 8.59 -6.38 15.43
CA VAL A 26 9.85 -7.00 15.87
C VAL A 26 9.68 -8.52 15.95
N GLY A 27 10.59 -9.24 15.34
CA GLY A 27 10.51 -10.70 15.20
C GLY A 27 9.53 -11.15 14.11
N GLY A 28 9.03 -10.24 13.28
CA GLY A 28 8.15 -10.52 12.15
C GLY A 28 8.73 -10.06 10.83
N GLY A 29 7.86 -9.81 9.86
CA GLY A 29 8.25 -9.35 8.54
C GLY A 29 7.06 -9.08 7.62
N ALA A 30 7.35 -8.80 6.37
CA ALA A 30 6.36 -8.77 5.32
C ALA A 30 6.46 -10.05 4.49
N TYR A 31 5.34 -10.76 4.30
CA TYR A 31 5.27 -11.89 3.38
C TYR A 31 5.55 -11.45 1.94
N THR A 32 4.90 -10.37 1.56
CA THR A 32 4.99 -9.81 0.22
C THR A 32 4.58 -8.35 0.24
N LEU A 33 5.06 -7.61 -0.74
CA LEU A 33 4.61 -6.26 -1.07
C LEU A 33 4.17 -6.26 -2.53
N VAL A 34 2.91 -5.92 -2.74
CA VAL A 34 2.37 -5.64 -4.08
C VAL A 34 1.94 -4.19 -4.10
N ARG A 35 2.19 -3.47 -5.20
CA ARG A 35 1.88 -2.03 -5.28
C ARG A 35 1.05 -1.68 -6.50
N VAL A 36 0.07 -0.82 -6.28
CA VAL A 36 -0.72 -0.20 -7.34
C VAL A 36 -0.07 1.09 -7.80
N LYS A 37 -0.02 1.29 -9.12
CA LYS A 37 0.36 2.56 -9.76
C LYS A 37 -0.91 3.37 -9.98
N LEU A 38 -1.28 4.20 -9.01
CA LEU A 38 -2.53 4.97 -9.06
C LEU A 38 -2.59 5.93 -10.24
N GLY A 39 -1.46 6.55 -10.60
CA GLY A 39 -1.38 7.43 -11.75
C GLY A 39 -1.71 6.73 -13.07
N GLU A 40 -1.24 5.49 -13.26
CA GLU A 40 -1.60 4.69 -14.44
C GLU A 40 -3.04 4.18 -14.36
N LEU A 41 -3.49 3.80 -13.17
CA LEU A 41 -4.86 3.33 -12.97
C LEU A 41 -5.88 4.42 -13.28
N SER A 42 -5.63 5.66 -12.89
CA SER A 42 -6.53 6.79 -13.11
C SER A 42 -6.85 7.04 -14.58
N LYS A 43 -5.94 6.67 -15.50
CA LYS A 43 -6.15 6.80 -16.95
C LYS A 43 -7.24 5.86 -17.50
N LYS A 44 -7.69 4.88 -16.71
CA LYS A 44 -8.78 3.96 -17.08
C LYS A 44 -10.16 4.49 -16.75
N ALA A 45 -10.25 5.60 -16.01
CA ALA A 45 -11.52 6.23 -15.64
C ALA A 45 -11.75 7.51 -16.42
N SER A 46 -13.00 7.78 -16.75
CA SER A 46 -13.45 8.99 -17.43
C SER A 46 -13.91 10.09 -16.47
N SER A 47 -14.09 9.76 -15.19
CA SER A 47 -14.51 10.68 -14.13
C SER A 47 -13.98 10.25 -12.76
N VAL A 48 -13.98 11.17 -11.81
CA VAL A 48 -13.65 10.90 -10.41
C VAL A 48 -14.60 9.85 -9.82
N ASP A 49 -15.89 9.98 -10.09
CA ASP A 49 -16.90 9.04 -9.56
C ASP A 49 -16.67 7.61 -10.07
N GLN A 50 -16.43 7.43 -11.35
CA GLN A 50 -16.11 6.12 -11.92
C GLN A 50 -14.83 5.54 -11.32
N PHE A 51 -13.81 6.38 -11.12
CA PHE A 51 -12.57 5.92 -10.52
C PHE A 51 -12.78 5.38 -9.11
N ILE A 52 -13.47 6.13 -8.25
CA ILE A 52 -13.64 5.79 -6.83
C ILE A 52 -14.57 4.61 -6.62
N ASN A 53 -15.63 4.50 -7.45
CA ASN A 53 -16.71 3.53 -7.20
C ASN A 53 -16.60 2.26 -8.04
N GLU A 54 -15.81 2.25 -9.11
CA GLU A 54 -15.64 1.10 -10.00
C GLU A 54 -14.18 0.69 -10.13
N VAL A 55 -13.34 1.54 -10.74
CA VAL A 55 -11.98 1.18 -11.16
C VAL A 55 -11.06 0.87 -9.98
N LEU A 56 -11.14 1.68 -8.94
CA LEU A 56 -10.30 1.52 -7.76
C LEU A 56 -10.66 0.29 -6.91
N PRO A 57 -11.95 0.03 -6.59
CA PRO A 57 -12.36 -1.20 -5.90
C PRO A 57 -12.00 -2.47 -6.67
N ASP A 58 -12.32 -2.56 -7.95
CA ASP A 58 -12.05 -3.75 -8.77
C ASP A 58 -10.57 -4.13 -8.79
N LEU A 59 -9.70 -3.11 -8.92
CA LEU A 59 -8.27 -3.37 -8.85
C LEU A 59 -7.82 -3.75 -7.43
N ALA A 60 -8.35 -3.08 -6.41
CA ALA A 60 -7.98 -3.36 -5.02
C ALA A 60 -8.30 -4.79 -4.64
N ASP A 61 -9.48 -5.30 -5.02
CA ASP A 61 -9.90 -6.68 -4.78
C ASP A 61 -8.98 -7.68 -5.51
N SER A 62 -8.72 -7.46 -6.80
CA SER A 62 -7.79 -8.31 -7.56
C SER A 62 -6.37 -8.32 -6.96
N MET A 63 -5.93 -7.18 -6.44
CA MET A 63 -4.62 -7.04 -5.84
C MET A 63 -4.54 -7.75 -4.47
N LEU A 64 -5.61 -7.71 -3.68
CA LEU A 64 -5.73 -8.42 -2.41
C LEU A 64 -5.74 -9.94 -2.63
N GLU A 65 -6.49 -10.43 -3.59
CA GLU A 65 -6.45 -11.85 -4.00
C GLU A 65 -5.04 -12.28 -4.42
N TYR A 66 -4.36 -11.45 -5.19
CA TYR A 66 -2.98 -11.75 -5.59
C TYR A 66 -2.00 -11.77 -4.41
N ILE A 67 -2.16 -10.86 -3.45
CA ILE A 67 -1.37 -10.88 -2.20
C ILE A 67 -1.64 -12.18 -1.45
N ASP A 68 -2.89 -12.59 -1.31
CA ASP A 68 -3.30 -13.79 -0.61
C ASP A 68 -2.72 -15.05 -1.24
N GLU A 69 -2.77 -15.17 -2.55
CA GLU A 69 -2.19 -16.31 -3.27
C GLU A 69 -0.66 -16.37 -3.12
N ARG A 70 0.01 -15.24 -3.12
CA ARG A 70 1.45 -15.20 -2.86
C ARG A 70 1.80 -15.63 -1.44
N ILE A 71 1.01 -15.22 -0.46
CA ILE A 71 1.18 -15.64 0.94
C ILE A 71 0.90 -17.13 1.08
N ARG A 72 -0.21 -17.61 0.52
CA ARG A 72 -0.56 -19.03 0.53
C ARG A 72 0.57 -19.89 -0.07
N PHE A 73 1.05 -19.52 -1.25
CA PHE A 73 2.16 -20.21 -1.89
C PHE A 73 3.41 -20.26 -1.00
N LEU A 74 3.80 -19.11 -0.43
CA LEU A 74 4.97 -19.03 0.44
C LEU A 74 4.83 -19.93 1.69
N VAL A 75 3.64 -19.95 2.29
CA VAL A 75 3.40 -20.64 3.57
C VAL A 75 3.10 -22.13 3.38
N GLU A 76 2.33 -22.50 2.33
CA GLU A 76 1.84 -23.86 2.17
C GLU A 76 2.67 -24.71 1.18
N GLU A 77 3.29 -24.07 0.18
CA GLU A 77 3.94 -24.78 -0.92
C GLU A 77 5.47 -24.67 -0.90
N THR A 78 6.02 -23.75 -0.08
CA THR A 78 7.48 -23.61 0.03
C THR A 78 7.96 -24.00 1.43
N PRO A 79 9.18 -24.53 1.57
CA PRO A 79 9.76 -24.83 2.87
C PRO A 79 10.38 -23.59 3.54
N PHE A 80 9.99 -22.36 3.16
CA PHE A 80 10.66 -21.14 3.60
C PHE A 80 10.74 -21.04 5.13
N PHE A 81 9.64 -21.25 5.84
CA PHE A 81 9.61 -21.15 7.29
C PHE A 81 10.25 -22.34 8.00
N ASP A 82 10.44 -23.47 7.32
CA ASP A 82 11.09 -24.66 7.89
C ASP A 82 12.61 -24.59 7.80
N ILE A 83 13.14 -24.02 6.70
CA ILE A 83 14.57 -24.01 6.41
C ILE A 83 15.24 -22.66 6.66
N ASN A 84 14.46 -21.58 6.83
CA ASN A 84 15.03 -20.26 7.04
C ASN A 84 15.80 -20.19 8.36
N PHE A 85 17.06 -19.77 8.28
CA PHE A 85 17.94 -19.65 9.45
C PHE A 85 17.33 -18.78 10.56
N LEU A 86 16.74 -17.62 10.23
CA LEU A 86 16.18 -16.71 11.23
C LEU A 86 14.99 -17.31 11.98
N VAL A 87 14.19 -18.14 11.31
CA VAL A 87 13.10 -18.89 11.96
C VAL A 87 13.65 -19.96 12.89
N ARG A 88 14.64 -20.71 12.42
CA ARG A 88 15.25 -21.80 13.21
C ARG A 88 15.96 -21.32 14.47
N GLU A 89 16.54 -20.13 14.42
CA GLU A 89 17.17 -19.46 15.57
C GLU A 89 16.16 -18.69 16.44
N GLY A 90 14.86 -18.72 16.11
CA GLY A 90 13.81 -18.05 16.87
C GLY A 90 13.86 -16.51 16.78
N LEU A 91 14.55 -15.97 15.76
CA LEU A 91 14.67 -14.52 15.56
C LEU A 91 13.47 -13.92 14.86
N ILE A 92 12.76 -14.72 14.05
CA ILE A 92 11.50 -14.35 13.41
C ILE A 92 10.45 -15.44 13.57
N GLU A 93 9.20 -15.03 13.68
CA GLU A 93 8.05 -15.92 13.88
C GLU A 93 7.02 -15.66 12.77
N ARG A 94 6.55 -16.72 12.12
CA ARG A 94 5.58 -16.63 11.01
C ARG A 94 4.34 -15.80 11.38
N ASP A 95 3.82 -15.99 12.58
CA ASP A 95 2.58 -15.35 13.02
C ASP A 95 2.71 -13.84 13.26
N LYS A 96 3.92 -13.29 13.17
CA LYS A 96 4.22 -11.85 13.24
C LYS A 96 4.40 -11.21 11.86
N PHE A 97 4.09 -11.95 10.78
CA PHE A 97 4.17 -11.45 9.41
C PHE A 97 2.83 -10.88 8.95
N SER A 98 2.89 -9.94 8.00
CA SER A 98 1.73 -9.37 7.33
C SER A 98 1.98 -9.18 5.83
N GLY A 99 0.91 -9.09 5.04
CA GLY A 99 0.99 -8.65 3.66
C GLY A 99 0.99 -7.12 3.57
N LEU A 100 1.66 -6.58 2.56
CA LEU A 100 1.72 -5.13 2.31
C LEU A 100 1.02 -4.78 1.00
N PHE A 101 0.01 -3.90 1.10
CA PHE A 101 -0.67 -3.29 -0.04
C PHE A 101 -0.02 -1.95 -0.33
N GLY A 102 0.83 -1.91 -1.36
CA GLY A 102 1.60 -0.73 -1.72
C GLY A 102 0.84 0.25 -2.59
N VAL A 103 1.05 1.53 -2.38
CA VAL A 103 0.46 2.64 -3.14
C VAL A 103 1.54 3.56 -3.66
N VAL A 104 1.52 3.87 -4.95
CA VAL A 104 2.42 4.84 -5.59
C VAL A 104 1.65 5.72 -6.58
N GLY A 105 2.05 6.98 -6.71
CA GLY A 105 1.50 7.89 -7.72
C GLY A 105 0.15 8.51 -7.34
N LEU A 106 -0.08 8.83 -6.06
CA LEU A 106 -1.32 9.50 -5.63
C LEU A 106 -1.46 10.90 -6.24
N ALA A 107 -0.39 11.68 -6.27
CA ALA A 107 -0.42 13.02 -6.85
C ALA A 107 -0.77 12.99 -8.34
N GLU A 108 -0.13 12.12 -9.09
CA GLU A 108 -0.41 11.90 -10.51
C GLU A 108 -1.85 11.44 -10.73
N CYS A 109 -2.35 10.54 -9.88
CA CYS A 109 -3.73 10.06 -9.94
C CYS A 109 -4.73 11.21 -9.79
N VAL A 110 -4.59 12.01 -8.73
CA VAL A 110 -5.47 13.14 -8.47
C VAL A 110 -5.43 14.15 -9.60
N ASN A 111 -4.22 14.50 -10.07
CA ASN A 111 -4.06 15.45 -11.15
C ASN A 111 -4.67 14.95 -12.47
N ASN A 112 -4.51 13.67 -12.81
CA ASN A 112 -5.10 13.08 -14.00
C ASN A 112 -6.65 13.10 -13.93
N LEU A 113 -7.22 12.74 -12.78
CA LEU A 113 -8.67 12.71 -12.60
C LEU A 113 -9.28 14.12 -12.70
N LEU A 114 -8.65 15.12 -12.08
CA LEU A 114 -9.12 16.49 -12.17
C LEU A 114 -8.97 17.06 -13.59
N ALA A 115 -7.87 16.75 -14.27
CA ALA A 115 -7.68 17.14 -15.67
C ALA A 115 -8.71 16.50 -16.61
N ALA A 116 -9.11 15.24 -16.38
CA ALA A 116 -10.16 14.57 -17.14
C ALA A 116 -11.53 15.28 -17.02
N GLU A 117 -11.77 15.96 -15.89
CA GLU A 117 -12.96 16.79 -15.66
C GLU A 117 -12.76 18.27 -16.00
N ASN A 118 -11.69 18.62 -16.76
CA ASN A 118 -11.33 19.99 -17.14
C ASN A 118 -11.11 20.94 -15.95
N GLN A 119 -10.54 20.41 -14.86
CA GLN A 119 -10.22 21.16 -13.66
C GLN A 119 -8.70 21.41 -13.59
N GLU A 120 -8.29 22.62 -13.22
CA GLU A 120 -6.88 23.04 -13.16
C GLU A 120 -6.24 22.85 -11.78
N GLU A 121 -7.01 22.39 -10.80
CA GLU A 121 -6.52 22.17 -9.44
C GLU A 121 -5.49 21.02 -9.40
N ARG A 122 -4.51 21.16 -8.52
CA ARG A 122 -3.42 20.19 -8.37
C ARG A 122 -3.25 19.73 -6.93
N PHE A 123 -2.91 18.45 -6.78
CA PHE A 123 -2.57 17.86 -5.49
C PHE A 123 -1.38 18.60 -4.84
N GLY A 124 -1.52 18.90 -3.56
CA GLY A 124 -0.55 19.68 -2.80
C GLY A 124 -0.79 21.19 -2.83
N TYR A 125 -1.54 21.71 -3.83
CA TYR A 125 -1.74 23.15 -4.04
C TYR A 125 -3.18 23.60 -3.82
N SER A 126 -4.17 22.73 -3.95
CA SER A 126 -5.56 23.09 -3.73
C SER A 126 -6.23 22.20 -2.70
N GLU A 127 -7.14 22.79 -1.91
CA GLU A 127 -7.91 22.05 -0.91
C GLU A 127 -8.77 20.96 -1.55
N LYS A 128 -9.34 21.23 -2.71
CA LYS A 128 -10.17 20.27 -3.45
C LYS A 128 -9.35 19.05 -3.89
N ALA A 129 -8.18 19.27 -4.47
CA ALA A 129 -7.30 18.18 -4.89
C ALA A 129 -6.81 17.36 -3.69
N ASN A 130 -6.49 18.01 -2.57
CA ASN A 130 -6.08 17.34 -1.35
C ASN A 130 -7.22 16.50 -0.74
N LYS A 131 -8.46 17.02 -0.76
CA LYS A 131 -9.64 16.25 -0.33
C LYS A 131 -9.86 15.01 -1.20
N LEU A 132 -9.74 15.12 -2.51
CA LEU A 132 -9.84 13.97 -3.41
C LEU A 132 -8.75 12.93 -3.11
N GLY A 133 -7.51 13.35 -2.88
CA GLY A 133 -6.44 12.44 -2.48
C GLY A 133 -6.74 11.71 -1.16
N MET A 134 -7.28 12.42 -0.19
CA MET A 134 -7.73 11.82 1.08
C MET A 134 -8.85 10.81 0.86
N GLU A 135 -9.84 11.12 0.02
CA GLU A 135 -10.95 10.22 -0.29
C GLU A 135 -10.47 8.92 -0.93
N ILE A 136 -9.56 9.00 -1.90
CA ILE A 136 -8.94 7.83 -2.55
C ILE A 136 -8.25 6.94 -1.51
N ILE A 137 -7.41 7.51 -0.64
CA ILE A 137 -6.70 6.75 0.40
C ILE A 137 -7.65 6.17 1.42
N GLN A 138 -8.68 6.91 1.86
CA GLN A 138 -9.68 6.40 2.79
C GLN A 138 -10.50 5.24 2.20
N LYS A 139 -10.82 5.31 0.91
CA LYS A 139 -11.50 4.21 0.20
C LYS A 139 -10.63 2.95 0.17
N LEU A 140 -9.34 3.09 -0.16
CA LEU A 140 -8.40 1.98 -0.13
C LEU A 140 -8.20 1.42 1.29
N ASP A 141 -8.02 2.27 2.28
CA ASP A 141 -7.85 1.85 3.68
C ASP A 141 -9.05 1.04 4.16
N LYS A 142 -10.26 1.45 3.76
CA LYS A 142 -11.48 0.71 4.06
C LYS A 142 -11.47 -0.67 3.41
N ILE A 143 -11.22 -0.78 2.11
CA ILE A 143 -11.19 -2.05 1.37
C ILE A 143 -10.14 -2.99 1.98
N VAL A 144 -8.93 -2.50 2.21
CA VAL A 144 -7.84 -3.30 2.79
C VAL A 144 -8.14 -3.78 4.21
N LYS A 145 -8.84 -2.99 5.03
CA LYS A 145 -9.25 -3.38 6.39
C LYS A 145 -10.43 -4.35 6.44
N GLU A 146 -11.31 -4.29 5.47
CA GLU A 146 -12.46 -5.22 5.37
C GLU A 146 -12.02 -6.60 4.86
N HIS A 147 -10.94 -6.66 4.11
CA HIS A 147 -10.34 -7.92 3.64
C HIS A 147 -9.57 -8.63 4.76
N LYS A 148 -9.73 -9.96 4.86
CA LYS A 148 -9.09 -10.76 5.92
C LYS A 148 -8.33 -11.94 5.36
N ASN A 149 -7.11 -12.11 5.86
CA ASN A 149 -6.24 -13.23 5.53
C ASN A 149 -5.86 -14.02 6.80
N LYS A 150 -6.07 -15.35 6.77
CA LYS A 150 -5.80 -16.25 7.90
C LYS A 150 -4.32 -16.32 8.31
N TYR A 151 -3.41 -15.93 7.42
CA TYR A 151 -1.96 -15.97 7.67
C TYR A 151 -1.41 -14.71 8.33
N CYS A 152 -2.24 -13.71 8.59
CA CYS A 152 -1.86 -12.44 9.21
C CYS A 152 -2.47 -12.25 10.63
N PRO A 153 -2.31 -13.21 11.56
CA PRO A 153 -3.01 -13.15 12.85
C PRO A 153 -2.59 -11.97 13.69
N PHE A 154 -1.35 -11.52 13.56
CA PHE A 154 -0.83 -10.40 14.33
C PHE A 154 -1.56 -9.07 14.04
N THR A 155 -1.99 -8.85 12.81
CA THR A 155 -2.74 -7.68 12.37
C THR A 155 -4.25 -7.92 12.32
N ASP A 156 -4.76 -8.91 13.09
CA ASP A 156 -6.16 -9.31 13.11
C ASP A 156 -6.69 -9.68 11.70
N GLY A 157 -5.82 -10.29 10.89
CA GLY A 157 -6.09 -10.70 9.51
C GLY A 157 -5.90 -9.59 8.46
N ASN A 158 -5.52 -8.37 8.85
CA ASN A 158 -5.40 -7.29 7.89
C ASN A 158 -4.05 -7.28 7.17
N HIS A 159 -4.08 -6.95 5.90
CA HIS A 159 -2.92 -6.40 5.22
C HIS A 159 -2.69 -4.95 5.64
N LEU A 160 -1.48 -4.45 5.45
CA LEU A 160 -1.11 -3.08 5.82
C LEU A 160 -0.97 -2.21 4.57
N LEU A 161 -1.65 -1.08 4.58
CA LEU A 161 -1.49 -0.07 3.53
C LEU A 161 -0.10 0.57 3.65
N HIS A 162 0.61 0.66 2.53
CA HIS A 162 1.99 1.09 2.49
C HIS A 162 2.24 2.08 1.35
N ALA A 163 2.64 3.31 1.70
CA ALA A 163 3.03 4.30 0.71
C ALA A 163 4.44 4.03 0.18
N GLN A 164 4.60 4.17 -1.13
CA GLN A 164 5.88 3.99 -1.79
C GLN A 164 6.24 5.17 -2.69
N VAL A 165 7.53 5.37 -2.87
CA VAL A 165 8.07 6.24 -3.92
C VAL A 165 8.15 5.41 -5.20
N GLY A 166 7.72 5.96 -6.33
CA GLY A 166 7.89 5.35 -7.63
C GLY A 166 9.37 5.37 -8.05
N ILE A 167 9.75 4.48 -8.95
CA ILE A 167 11.08 4.38 -9.56
C ILE A 167 10.95 4.55 -11.07
N ASP A 168 12.08 4.78 -11.77
CA ASP A 168 12.06 5.05 -13.21
C ASP A 168 11.43 3.96 -14.06
N THR A 169 11.52 2.70 -13.62
CA THR A 169 10.87 1.56 -14.30
C THR A 169 9.35 1.51 -14.11
N ASP A 170 8.78 2.39 -13.31
CA ASP A 170 7.33 2.45 -13.09
C ASP A 170 6.57 3.20 -14.20
N HIS A 171 7.28 3.70 -15.22
CA HIS A 171 6.71 4.52 -16.31
C HIS A 171 5.95 5.76 -15.78
N THR A 172 6.33 6.25 -14.63
CA THR A 172 5.92 7.54 -14.11
C THR A 172 6.89 8.62 -14.59
N ASP A 173 6.51 9.88 -14.50
CA ASP A 173 7.44 10.98 -14.74
C ASP A 173 8.72 10.78 -13.93
N SER A 174 9.85 11.24 -14.46
CA SER A 174 11.12 11.10 -13.78
C SER A 174 11.05 11.67 -12.35
N PRO A 175 11.86 11.18 -11.41
CA PRO A 175 11.85 11.69 -10.05
C PRO A 175 11.99 13.21 -9.93
N GLY A 176 12.69 13.83 -10.87
CA GLY A 176 12.84 15.29 -10.94
C GLY A 176 11.61 16.03 -11.50
N CYS A 177 10.68 15.32 -12.14
CA CYS A 177 9.44 15.90 -12.70
C CYS A 177 8.23 15.63 -11.79
N ARG A 178 8.38 14.82 -10.76
CA ARG A 178 7.31 14.57 -9.80
C ARG A 178 7.08 15.81 -8.96
N ILE A 179 5.81 15.99 -8.55
CA ILE A 179 5.51 16.94 -7.50
C ILE A 179 6.16 16.37 -6.23
N PRO A 180 7.21 16.98 -5.69
CA PRO A 180 7.79 16.51 -4.44
C PRO A 180 6.75 16.60 -3.34
N VAL A 181 6.78 15.66 -2.42
CA VAL A 181 5.96 15.74 -1.21
C VAL A 181 6.42 16.96 -0.43
N GLY A 182 5.58 18.00 -0.42
CA GLY A 182 5.87 19.24 0.31
C GLY A 182 6.32 20.43 -0.54
N GLU A 183 6.25 20.37 -1.88
CA GLU A 183 6.28 21.57 -2.74
C GLU A 183 4.90 22.15 -2.94
#